data_159b723ef8b92fa070e2326cb36cb8e5
#
_entry.id   159b723ef8b92fa070e2326cb36cb8e5
#
_cell.length_a   1.000
_cell.length_b   1.000
_cell.length_c   1.000
_cell.angle_alpha   90.00
_cell.angle_beta   90.00
_cell.angle_gamma   90.00
#
_symmetry.space_group_name_H-M   'P 1'
#
loop_
_entity.id
_entity.type
_entity.pdbx_description
1 polymer ?
#
loop_
_entity_poly.entity_id
_entity_poly.type
_entity_poly.pdbx_seq_one_letter_code
_entity_poly.pdbx_strand_id
1 'polypeptide(L)'
;MPAPRAIPFAVLTALAQLTSALALAQTPGAPLDLATFPRTSLEITHRGEHHAVRKYPFDVWVADTPERAQQGLMFVSDLPEGRGMVFPLESPRVETMWMKNTYIELDMLFIGAQGRVTKIIERAQPMSMTMLSSDTPVSGVLELKGGEVAKLGLKVGDTVAWKKPTP
;
A
#
# COMPACT_ATOMS: atom_id res chain seq x y z
N MET A 1 30.27 -30.12 -75.75
CA MET A 1 29.94 -28.90 -74.94
C MET A 1 28.75 -29.27 -74.05
N PRO A 2 28.95 -29.45 -72.77
CA PRO A 2 27.83 -29.74 -71.86
C PRO A 2 27.27 -28.43 -71.28
N ALA A 3 25.97 -28.35 -71.18
CA ALA A 3 25.17 -27.22 -70.64
C ALA A 3 25.29 -27.11 -69.14
N PRO A 4 25.19 -25.90 -68.56
CA PRO A 4 25.28 -25.70 -67.12
C PRO A 4 23.99 -26.07 -66.36
N ARG A 5 24.18 -26.75 -65.24
CA ARG A 5 23.14 -27.13 -64.29
C ARG A 5 22.69 -25.88 -63.48
N ALA A 6 21.40 -25.63 -63.47
CA ALA A 6 20.75 -24.65 -62.65
C ALA A 6 20.65 -25.14 -61.17
N ILE A 7 21.08 -24.33 -60.22
CA ILE A 7 20.93 -24.53 -58.76
C ILE A 7 19.62 -23.85 -58.33
N PRO A 8 18.70 -24.52 -57.63
CA PRO A 8 17.51 -23.84 -57.12
C PRO A 8 17.87 -23.05 -55.87
N PHE A 9 17.57 -21.76 -55.88
CA PHE A 9 17.58 -20.90 -54.70
C PHE A 9 16.40 -21.28 -53.81
N ALA A 10 16.71 -21.84 -52.62
CA ALA A 10 15.73 -22.00 -51.54
C ALA A 10 15.57 -20.65 -50.82
N VAL A 11 14.43 -20.02 -50.99
CA VAL A 11 14.03 -18.83 -50.24
C VAL A 11 13.56 -19.28 -48.88
N LEU A 12 14.40 -19.05 -47.85
CA LEU A 12 14.07 -19.28 -46.45
C LEU A 12 13.33 -18.04 -45.96
N THR A 13 11.99 -18.06 -45.95
CA THR A 13 11.16 -17.03 -45.34
C THR A 13 11.17 -17.22 -43.82
N ALA A 14 11.99 -16.45 -43.11
CA ALA A 14 11.94 -16.34 -41.67
C ALA A 14 10.72 -15.50 -41.27
N LEU A 15 9.71 -16.16 -40.71
CA LEU A 15 8.55 -15.51 -40.08
C LEU A 15 9.01 -14.96 -38.71
N ALA A 16 9.34 -13.69 -38.67
CA ALA A 16 9.58 -12.99 -37.40
C ALA A 16 8.23 -12.79 -36.72
N GLN A 17 7.96 -13.56 -35.68
CA GLN A 17 6.82 -13.32 -34.77
C GLN A 17 7.13 -12.11 -33.90
N LEU A 18 6.57 -10.96 -34.24
CA LEU A 18 6.49 -9.80 -33.35
C LEU A 18 5.46 -10.14 -32.24
N THR A 19 5.94 -10.58 -31.08
CA THR A 19 5.15 -10.58 -29.86
C THR A 19 5.06 -9.11 -29.37
N SER A 20 4.02 -8.41 -29.81
CA SER A 20 3.67 -7.11 -29.23
C SER A 20 3.22 -7.34 -27.79
N ALA A 21 4.13 -7.12 -26.83
CA ALA A 21 3.76 -6.91 -25.45
C ALA A 21 2.94 -5.62 -25.40
N LEU A 22 1.62 -5.76 -25.31
CA LEU A 22 0.71 -4.65 -25.07
C LEU A 22 0.98 -4.16 -23.65
N ALA A 23 1.92 -3.23 -23.49
CA ALA A 23 2.04 -2.44 -22.27
C ALA A 23 0.72 -1.67 -22.13
N LEU A 24 -0.10 -2.06 -21.18
CA LEU A 24 -1.29 -1.28 -20.79
C LEU A 24 -0.79 0.08 -20.33
N ALA A 25 -0.76 1.05 -21.25
CA ALA A 25 -0.50 2.44 -20.91
C ALA A 25 -1.63 2.90 -19.97
N GLN A 26 -1.30 3.17 -18.72
CA GLN A 26 -2.26 3.72 -17.77
C GLN A 26 -2.69 5.10 -18.29
N THR A 27 -3.98 5.31 -18.37
CA THR A 27 -4.54 6.61 -18.74
C THR A 27 -4.08 7.62 -17.70
N PRO A 28 -3.47 8.77 -18.08
CA PRO A 28 -3.06 9.79 -17.12
C PRO A 28 -4.28 10.23 -16.29
N GLY A 29 -4.19 10.07 -14.96
CA GLY A 29 -5.27 10.43 -14.03
C GLY A 29 -6.21 9.29 -13.64
N ALA A 30 -6.07 8.07 -14.19
CA ALA A 30 -6.80 6.91 -13.68
C ALA A 30 -6.22 6.45 -12.33
N PRO A 31 -7.09 5.96 -11.40
CA PRO A 31 -6.61 5.38 -10.14
C PRO A 31 -5.68 4.19 -10.40
N LEU A 32 -4.64 4.06 -9.57
CA LEU A 32 -3.78 2.88 -9.57
C LEU A 32 -4.59 1.67 -9.11
N ASP A 33 -4.37 0.54 -9.75
CA ASP A 33 -4.95 -0.73 -9.28
C ASP A 33 -4.23 -1.18 -7.99
N LEU A 34 -4.97 -1.38 -6.91
CA LEU A 34 -4.43 -1.87 -5.64
C LEU A 34 -3.75 -3.24 -5.77
N ALA A 35 -4.12 -4.04 -6.76
CA ALA A 35 -3.43 -5.30 -7.05
C ALA A 35 -1.95 -5.11 -7.41
N THR A 36 -1.57 -3.90 -7.85
CA THR A 36 -0.17 -3.54 -8.18
C THR A 36 0.63 -3.05 -6.98
N PHE A 37 -0.01 -2.82 -5.83
CA PHE A 37 0.68 -2.39 -4.62
C PHE A 37 1.37 -3.59 -3.96
N PRO A 38 2.62 -3.45 -3.51
CA PRO A 38 3.26 -4.47 -2.69
C PRO A 38 2.42 -4.75 -1.45
N ARG A 39 2.52 -5.98 -0.95
CA ARG A 39 1.84 -6.39 0.28
C ARG A 39 2.84 -6.88 1.29
N THR A 40 2.52 -6.70 2.56
CA THR A 40 3.33 -7.20 3.66
C THR A 40 2.46 -7.66 4.82
N SER A 41 2.96 -8.62 5.58
CA SER A 41 2.41 -8.94 6.88
C SER A 41 2.87 -7.91 7.90
N LEU A 42 1.94 -7.42 8.69
CA LEU A 42 2.16 -6.45 9.75
C LEU A 42 1.61 -7.03 11.04
N GLU A 43 2.25 -6.78 12.17
CA GLU A 43 1.78 -7.18 13.49
C GLU A 43 1.66 -5.95 14.39
N ILE A 44 0.51 -5.80 15.04
CA ILE A 44 0.33 -4.83 16.12
C ILE A 44 0.41 -5.58 17.44
N THR A 45 1.34 -5.15 18.30
CA THR A 45 1.46 -5.66 19.67
C THR A 45 0.82 -4.66 20.63
N HIS A 46 -0.28 -5.08 21.23
CA HIS A 46 -0.99 -4.36 22.29
C HIS A 46 -0.55 -4.85 23.67
N ARG A 47 -0.25 -3.90 24.56
CA ARG A 47 0.04 -4.19 25.95
C ARG A 47 -1.14 -3.73 26.83
N GLY A 48 -1.93 -4.69 27.23
CA GLY A 48 -3.06 -4.49 28.11
C GLY A 48 -2.67 -4.35 29.59
N GLU A 49 -3.66 -4.31 30.44
CA GLU A 49 -3.48 -4.35 31.89
C GLU A 49 -2.82 -5.66 32.34
N HIS A 50 -2.17 -5.63 33.50
CA HIS A 50 -1.48 -6.79 34.09
C HIS A 50 -0.43 -7.44 33.18
N HIS A 51 0.23 -6.63 32.31
CA HIS A 51 1.25 -7.11 31.35
C HIS A 51 0.74 -8.10 30.29
N ALA A 52 -0.57 -8.21 30.11
CA ALA A 52 -1.13 -9.03 29.05
C ALA A 52 -0.68 -8.49 27.68
N VAL A 53 -0.03 -9.36 26.89
CA VAL A 53 0.41 -9.03 25.53
C VAL A 53 -0.52 -9.72 24.54
N ARG A 54 -1.11 -8.94 23.64
CA ARG A 54 -1.91 -9.42 22.52
C ARG A 54 -1.25 -9.01 21.21
N LYS A 55 -1.27 -9.90 20.24
CA LYS A 55 -0.70 -9.69 18.92
C LYS A 55 -1.79 -9.83 17.89
N TYR A 56 -1.89 -8.83 17.02
CA TYR A 56 -2.88 -8.78 15.97
C TYR A 56 -2.18 -8.74 14.61
N PRO A 57 -2.28 -9.83 13.83
CA PRO A 57 -1.74 -9.87 12.49
C PRO A 57 -2.64 -9.14 11.50
N PHE A 58 -2.03 -8.42 10.56
CA PHE A 58 -2.68 -7.76 9.45
C PHE A 58 -1.96 -8.11 8.15
N ASP A 59 -2.68 -8.08 7.06
CA ASP A 59 -2.16 -8.19 5.70
C ASP A 59 -2.46 -6.88 4.96
N VAL A 60 -1.44 -6.06 4.79
CA VAL A 60 -1.60 -4.68 4.35
C VAL A 60 -0.92 -4.41 3.01
N TRP A 61 -1.48 -3.49 2.23
CA TRP A 61 -0.77 -2.88 1.11
C TRP A 61 0.30 -1.93 1.62
N VAL A 62 1.32 -1.70 0.79
CA VAL A 62 2.42 -0.77 1.10
C VAL A 62 2.41 0.35 0.08
N ALA A 63 2.20 1.56 0.57
CA ALA A 63 2.27 2.79 -0.23
C ALA A 63 3.70 3.34 -0.20
N ASP A 64 4.61 2.69 -0.94
CA ASP A 64 6.07 2.90 -0.91
C ASP A 64 6.60 3.81 -2.02
N THR A 65 5.71 4.34 -2.88
CA THR A 65 6.05 5.37 -3.86
C THR A 65 5.20 6.62 -3.67
N PRO A 66 5.63 7.79 -4.16
CA PRO A 66 4.84 9.02 -4.08
C PRO A 66 3.44 8.88 -4.66
N GLU A 67 3.28 8.19 -5.79
CA GLU A 67 2.00 7.98 -6.46
C GLU A 67 1.08 7.08 -5.62
N ARG A 68 1.61 5.99 -5.06
CA ARG A 68 0.87 5.09 -4.15
C ARG A 68 0.48 5.80 -2.86
N ALA A 69 1.39 6.57 -2.28
CA ALA A 69 1.12 7.36 -1.08
C ALA A 69 0.07 8.45 -1.34
N GLN A 70 0.10 9.09 -2.52
CA GLN A 70 -0.90 10.08 -2.90
C GLN A 70 -2.29 9.45 -3.07
N GLN A 71 -2.39 8.27 -3.64
CA GLN A 71 -3.66 7.58 -3.82
C GLN A 71 -4.17 6.96 -2.51
N GLY A 72 -3.31 6.26 -1.76
CA GLY A 72 -3.72 5.54 -0.57
C GLY A 72 -4.91 4.60 -0.83
N LEU A 73 -5.89 4.63 0.06
CA LEU A 73 -7.15 3.87 -0.04
C LEU A 73 -8.28 4.67 -0.74
N MET A 74 -7.94 5.68 -1.57
CA MET A 74 -8.94 6.35 -2.40
C MET A 74 -9.67 5.34 -3.29
N PHE A 75 -10.95 5.58 -3.53
CA PHE A 75 -11.84 4.79 -4.39
C PHE A 75 -12.14 3.37 -3.89
N VAL A 76 -11.65 2.98 -2.71
CA VAL A 76 -12.00 1.72 -2.06
C VAL A 76 -13.40 1.83 -1.45
N SER A 77 -14.28 0.88 -1.80
CA SER A 77 -15.66 0.83 -1.31
C SER A 77 -15.86 -0.12 -0.13
N ASP A 78 -14.95 -1.07 0.04
CA ASP A 78 -14.94 -2.01 1.17
C ASP A 78 -13.51 -2.39 1.54
N LEU A 79 -13.24 -2.45 2.84
CA LEU A 79 -11.97 -2.88 3.41
C LEU A 79 -12.27 -4.00 4.42
N PRO A 80 -11.92 -5.26 4.12
CA PRO A 80 -12.11 -6.35 5.06
C PRO A 80 -11.34 -6.15 6.36
N GLU A 81 -11.83 -6.71 7.45
CA GLU A 81 -11.11 -6.76 8.73
C GLU A 81 -9.73 -7.44 8.57
N GLY A 82 -8.75 -7.00 9.33
CA GLY A 82 -7.38 -7.49 9.23
C GLY A 82 -6.63 -7.01 7.97
N ARG A 83 -7.24 -6.09 7.20
CA ARG A 83 -6.66 -5.42 6.04
C ARG A 83 -6.37 -3.97 6.35
N GLY A 84 -5.45 -3.40 5.58
CA GLY A 84 -5.12 -1.99 5.70
C GLY A 84 -4.07 -1.56 4.69
N MET A 85 -3.54 -0.36 4.90
CA MET A 85 -2.43 0.17 4.12
C MET A 85 -1.41 0.83 5.05
N VAL A 86 -0.13 0.51 4.85
CA VAL A 86 0.98 1.16 5.54
C VAL A 86 1.69 2.13 4.60
N PHE A 87 1.98 3.32 5.11
CA PHE A 87 2.70 4.40 4.44
C PHE A 87 4.06 4.56 5.14
N PRO A 88 5.09 3.86 4.70
CA PRO A 88 6.42 4.01 5.27
C PRO A 88 7.02 5.36 4.86
N LEU A 89 7.63 6.08 5.79
CA LEU A 89 8.36 7.31 5.51
C LEU A 89 9.86 7.02 5.44
N GLU A 90 10.54 7.64 4.48
CA GLU A 90 12.00 7.48 4.33
C GLU A 90 12.76 8.05 5.53
N SER A 91 12.27 9.16 6.08
CA SER A 91 12.80 9.82 7.27
C SER A 91 11.67 10.33 8.14
N PRO A 92 11.86 10.36 9.47
CA PRO A 92 10.84 10.87 10.39
C PRO A 92 10.51 12.34 10.10
N ARG A 93 9.20 12.62 9.95
CA ARG A 93 8.66 13.97 9.79
C ARG A 93 7.24 14.06 10.32
N VAL A 94 6.76 15.28 10.54
CA VAL A 94 5.32 15.49 10.76
C VAL A 94 4.61 15.13 9.46
N GLU A 95 3.68 14.18 9.54
CA GLU A 95 2.92 13.69 8.40
C GLU A 95 1.47 14.16 8.50
N THR A 96 0.88 14.41 7.35
CA THR A 96 -0.50 14.88 7.27
C THR A 96 -1.27 14.04 6.26
N MET A 97 -2.40 13.49 6.72
CA MET A 97 -3.32 12.68 5.95
C MET A 97 -4.62 13.44 5.65
N TRP A 98 -5.42 12.93 4.77
CA TRP A 98 -6.75 13.41 4.42
C TRP A 98 -7.63 12.24 3.96
N MET A 99 -8.94 12.47 3.87
CA MET A 99 -9.91 11.47 3.41
C MET A 99 -10.46 11.79 2.01
N LYS A 100 -9.71 12.58 1.20
CA LYS A 100 -10.09 12.91 -0.18
C LYS A 100 -10.35 11.63 -0.98
N ASN A 101 -11.48 11.56 -1.68
CA ASN A 101 -11.88 10.42 -2.51
C ASN A 101 -11.90 9.06 -1.77
N THR A 102 -11.89 9.04 -0.44
CA THR A 102 -11.96 7.82 0.38
C THR A 102 -13.40 7.62 0.82
N TYR A 103 -14.01 6.50 0.42
CA TYR A 103 -15.47 6.28 0.56
C TYR A 103 -15.85 5.61 1.88
N ILE A 104 -14.88 5.06 2.60
CA ILE A 104 -15.06 4.32 3.85
C ILE A 104 -14.41 5.06 5.02
N GLU A 105 -14.95 4.85 6.23
CA GLU A 105 -14.26 5.30 7.44
C GLU A 105 -12.94 4.55 7.62
N LEU A 106 -11.90 5.25 8.05
CA LEU A 106 -10.59 4.69 8.37
C LEU A 106 -10.17 5.05 9.79
N ASP A 107 -9.51 4.10 10.45
CA ASP A 107 -8.72 4.37 11.64
C ASP A 107 -7.27 4.61 11.22
N MET A 108 -6.65 5.71 11.63
CA MET A 108 -5.28 6.08 11.30
C MET A 108 -4.39 6.00 12.53
N LEU A 109 -3.35 5.17 12.46
CA LEU A 109 -2.34 5.03 13.51
C LEU A 109 -1.04 5.68 13.02
N PHE A 110 -0.62 6.74 13.68
CA PHE A 110 0.65 7.41 13.43
C PHE A 110 1.77 6.72 14.21
N ILE A 111 2.80 6.28 13.48
CA ILE A 111 3.84 5.38 14.00
C ILE A 111 5.15 6.16 14.12
N GLY A 112 5.56 6.43 15.34
CA GLY A 112 6.81 7.10 15.67
C GLY A 112 8.02 6.16 15.67
N ALA A 113 9.06 6.60 16.36
CA ALA A 113 10.29 5.82 16.49
C ALA A 113 10.03 4.42 17.10
N GLN A 114 10.82 3.44 16.68
CA GLN A 114 10.75 2.05 17.15
C GLN A 114 9.37 1.38 16.93
N GLY A 115 8.59 1.88 15.96
CA GLY A 115 7.27 1.35 15.65
C GLY A 115 6.18 1.69 16.68
N ARG A 116 6.42 2.64 17.58
CA ARG A 116 5.45 3.00 18.62
C ARG A 116 4.34 3.87 18.06
N VAL A 117 3.09 3.52 18.32
CA VAL A 117 1.93 4.36 18.00
C VAL A 117 1.97 5.61 18.88
N THR A 118 2.03 6.79 18.25
CA THR A 118 2.12 8.10 18.92
C THR A 118 0.80 8.86 18.91
N LYS A 119 -0.05 8.60 17.92
CA LYS A 119 -1.38 9.20 17.78
C LYS A 119 -2.30 8.23 17.05
N ILE A 120 -3.58 8.26 17.38
CA ILE A 120 -4.64 7.54 16.71
C ILE A 120 -5.75 8.53 16.36
N ILE A 121 -6.27 8.43 15.15
CA ILE A 121 -7.50 9.09 14.72
C ILE A 121 -8.46 7.97 14.34
N GLU A 122 -9.53 7.81 15.13
CA GLU A 122 -10.54 6.80 14.88
C GLU A 122 -11.62 7.33 13.96
N ARG A 123 -12.14 6.47 13.08
CA ARG A 123 -13.26 6.75 12.18
C ARG A 123 -13.14 8.07 11.45
N ALA A 124 -11.98 8.33 10.85
CA ALA A 124 -11.77 9.48 9.99
C ALA A 124 -12.88 9.54 8.94
N GLN A 125 -13.52 10.72 8.83
CA GLN A 125 -14.75 10.89 8.06
C GLN A 125 -14.48 10.75 6.56
N PRO A 126 -15.21 9.90 5.84
CA PRO A 126 -15.11 9.76 4.40
C PRO A 126 -15.26 11.10 3.66
N MET A 127 -14.55 11.24 2.54
CA MET A 127 -14.57 12.42 1.66
C MET A 127 -14.14 13.74 2.31
N SER A 128 -13.68 13.74 3.57
CA SER A 128 -13.24 14.93 4.28
C SER A 128 -11.92 15.46 3.70
N MET A 129 -11.87 16.79 3.53
CA MET A 129 -10.65 17.51 3.15
C MET A 129 -9.90 18.07 4.36
N THR A 130 -10.38 17.77 5.57
CA THR A 130 -9.71 18.19 6.81
C THR A 130 -8.35 17.50 6.90
N MET A 131 -7.34 18.29 7.22
CA MET A 131 -5.97 17.80 7.38
C MET A 131 -5.84 17.10 8.75
N LEU A 132 -5.38 15.86 8.73
CA LEU A 132 -5.21 15.00 9.89
C LEU A 132 -3.70 14.85 10.16
N SER A 133 -3.17 15.68 11.07
CA SER A 133 -1.73 15.74 11.37
C SER A 133 -1.31 14.70 12.40
N SER A 134 -0.07 14.21 12.29
CA SER A 134 0.58 13.41 13.32
C SER A 134 1.02 14.23 14.53
N ASP A 135 1.10 15.57 14.41
CA ASP A 135 1.56 16.56 15.39
C ASP A 135 3.04 16.43 15.78
N THR A 136 3.60 15.25 15.70
CA THR A 136 5.01 14.95 16.00
C THR A 136 5.63 14.16 14.84
N PRO A 137 6.97 14.15 14.69
CA PRO A 137 7.63 13.33 13.67
C PRO A 137 7.30 11.86 13.84
N VAL A 138 6.90 11.22 12.72
CA VAL A 138 6.55 9.80 12.62
C VAL A 138 7.36 9.12 11.53
N SER A 139 7.53 7.80 11.61
CA SER A 139 8.23 6.96 10.64
C SER A 139 7.27 6.29 9.66
N GLY A 140 5.97 6.42 9.87
CA GLY A 140 4.93 5.89 8.99
C GLY A 140 3.53 6.12 9.53
N VAL A 141 2.55 5.81 8.69
CA VAL A 141 1.12 5.79 9.05
C VAL A 141 0.56 4.42 8.68
N LEU A 142 -0.34 3.90 9.50
CA LEU A 142 -1.13 2.70 9.21
C LEU A 142 -2.60 3.09 9.16
N GLU A 143 -3.25 2.82 8.04
CA GLU A 143 -4.69 2.94 7.87
C GLU A 143 -5.35 1.56 8.00
N LEU A 144 -6.36 1.46 8.84
CA LEU A 144 -7.19 0.29 9.07
C LEU A 144 -8.66 0.63 8.79
N LYS A 145 -9.51 -0.39 8.72
CA LYS A 145 -10.96 -0.19 8.65
C LYS A 145 -11.45 0.60 9.86
N GLY A 146 -12.33 1.56 9.64
CA GLY A 146 -12.91 2.37 10.72
C GLY A 146 -13.59 1.54 11.80
N GLY A 147 -13.21 1.78 13.05
CA GLY A 147 -13.69 1.06 14.24
C GLY A 147 -12.87 -0.18 14.62
N GLU A 148 -11.84 -0.54 13.86
CA GLU A 148 -11.00 -1.69 14.17
C GLU A 148 -10.11 -1.42 15.39
N VAL A 149 -9.65 -0.18 15.55
CA VAL A 149 -8.92 0.27 16.76
C VAL A 149 -9.75 0.03 18.02
N ALA A 150 -10.98 0.50 18.04
CA ALA A 150 -11.88 0.31 19.19
C ALA A 150 -12.21 -1.17 19.44
N LYS A 151 -12.48 -1.94 18.37
CA LYS A 151 -12.78 -3.37 18.44
C LYS A 151 -11.66 -4.18 19.08
N LEU A 152 -10.41 -3.87 18.74
CA LEU A 152 -9.21 -4.57 19.22
C LEU A 152 -8.65 -3.98 20.52
N GLY A 153 -9.15 -2.82 20.93
CA GLY A 153 -8.67 -2.09 22.12
C GLY A 153 -7.27 -1.50 21.94
N LEU A 154 -6.89 -1.18 20.69
CA LEU A 154 -5.59 -0.58 20.39
C LEU A 154 -5.50 0.83 20.97
N LYS A 155 -4.29 1.25 21.35
CA LYS A 155 -4.07 2.57 21.97
C LYS A 155 -2.68 3.12 21.65
N VAL A 156 -2.53 4.40 21.90
CA VAL A 156 -1.23 5.07 21.89
C VAL A 156 -0.28 4.33 22.84
N GLY A 157 0.93 4.08 22.35
CA GLY A 157 1.94 3.27 23.04
C GLY A 157 2.05 1.83 22.59
N ASP A 158 1.04 1.28 21.86
CA ASP A 158 1.18 0.00 21.18
C ASP A 158 2.29 0.05 20.14
N THR A 159 2.75 -1.11 19.69
CA THR A 159 3.84 -1.17 18.71
C THR A 159 3.39 -1.86 17.43
N VAL A 160 3.78 -1.30 16.30
CA VAL A 160 3.52 -1.81 14.96
C VAL A 160 4.83 -2.26 14.35
N ALA A 161 4.87 -3.47 13.86
CA ALA A 161 6.04 -4.03 13.18
C ALA A 161 5.63 -4.58 11.81
N TRP A 162 6.37 -4.23 10.77
CA TRP A 162 6.22 -4.80 9.43
C TRP A 162 7.57 -5.04 8.79
N LYS A 163 7.62 -5.99 7.87
CA LYS A 163 8.80 -6.19 7.02
C LYS A 163 8.69 -5.23 5.84
N LYS A 164 9.72 -4.42 5.61
CA LYS A 164 9.78 -3.68 4.35
C LYS A 164 9.75 -4.68 3.19
N PRO A 165 8.92 -4.47 2.16
CA PRO A 165 9.01 -5.29 0.97
C PRO A 165 10.44 -5.27 0.44
N THR A 166 10.96 -6.43 0.09
CA THR A 166 12.25 -6.50 -0.63
C THR A 166 11.99 -6.06 -2.06
N PRO A 167 12.81 -5.18 -2.63
CA PRO A 167 12.66 -4.75 -4.01
C PRO A 167 12.78 -5.90 -4.98
#